data_832cde7843ff111782c0aebf0febe10c
#
_entry.id   832cde7843ff111782c0aebf0febe10c
#
_cell.length_a   1.000
_cell.length_b   1.000
_cell.length_c   1.000
_cell.angle_alpha   90.00
_cell.angle_beta   90.00
_cell.angle_gamma   90.00
#
_symmetry.space_group_name_H-M   'P 1'
#
loop_
_entity.id
_entity.type
_entity.pdbx_description
1 polymer ?
#
loop_
_entity_poly.entity_id
_entity_poly.type
_entity_poly.pdbx_seq_one_letter_code
_entity_poly.pdbx_strand_id
1 'polypeptide(L)'
;AVHQNFPAFYKYVDLRKRVMGLDELHFWDVYTPLVDDVDMKFTYEEACDLIVKALAPMGEEYVGLVKKGLESRWVDVYETPGKRSGAYSAGGKGMNPVMLLNFQGGLDDVYTLIHEMGHSLHTYFSSHNQEITYSDYSIFVAEVASTCNEALLSHYLLEHETDPARHAYILNHFLEGFRGTIYRQCMFAEFERDISQMNADGVALNAEVLSERYGKLCAEYFGPGIELDEEIKLEWSRIPHFYYNFYVYQYCIGFSAAIALSQRILSEGESAVKDYIGYLSGGCSKTPIELLRGAGVDMATPDPVNAALKYFGELVDQLEQELN
;
A
#
# COMPACT_ATOMS: atom_id res chain seq x y z
N ALA A 1 11.40 6.76 12.70
CA ALA A 1 11.80 6.17 11.42
C ALA A 1 11.43 7.09 10.25
N VAL A 2 10.15 7.47 10.05
CA VAL A 2 9.71 8.26 8.89
C VAL A 2 10.47 9.59 8.79
N HIS A 3 10.59 10.38 9.87
CA HIS A 3 11.31 11.65 9.89
C HIS A 3 12.80 11.51 9.51
N GLN A 4 13.44 10.41 9.88
CA GLN A 4 14.84 10.15 9.51
C GLN A 4 15.02 9.94 8.00
N ASN A 5 13.95 9.59 7.30
CA ASN A 5 13.93 9.31 5.87
C ASN A 5 13.28 10.44 5.03
N PHE A 6 12.98 11.60 5.62
CA PHE A 6 12.50 12.77 4.88
C PHE A 6 13.41 13.21 3.72
N PRO A 7 14.74 13.11 3.80
CA PRO A 7 15.57 13.49 2.66
C PRO A 7 15.24 12.77 1.35
N ALA A 8 14.86 11.48 1.41
CA ALA A 8 14.43 10.74 0.23
C ALA A 8 13.10 11.26 -0.33
N PHE A 9 12.17 11.63 0.55
CA PHE A 9 10.89 12.21 0.13
C PHE A 9 11.05 13.62 -0.42
N TYR A 10 11.89 14.45 0.19
CA TYR A 10 12.21 15.79 -0.34
C TYR A 10 12.85 15.69 -1.72
N LYS A 11 13.71 14.70 -1.95
CA LYS A 11 14.27 14.43 -3.28
C LYS A 11 13.17 14.09 -4.29
N TYR A 12 12.19 13.30 -3.91
CA TYR A 12 11.04 12.98 -4.77
C TYR A 12 10.18 14.23 -5.08
N VAL A 13 9.93 15.07 -4.08
CA VAL A 13 9.21 16.35 -4.24
C VAL A 13 9.96 17.28 -5.20
N ASP A 14 11.27 17.41 -5.04
CA ASP A 14 12.12 18.22 -5.93
C ASP A 14 12.18 17.64 -7.36
N LEU A 15 12.25 16.32 -7.50
CA LEU A 15 12.17 15.66 -8.79
C LEU A 15 10.87 16.01 -9.52
N ARG A 16 9.73 15.99 -8.83
CA ARG A 16 8.44 16.41 -9.41
C ARG A 16 8.49 17.83 -9.93
N LYS A 17 8.97 18.77 -9.13
CA LYS A 17 9.11 20.18 -9.53
C LYS A 17 9.93 20.32 -10.81
N ARG A 18 11.08 19.64 -10.89
CA ARG A 18 12.01 19.71 -12.03
C ARG A 18 11.41 19.09 -13.30
N VAL A 19 10.84 17.89 -13.18
CA VAL A 19 10.28 17.17 -14.34
C VAL A 19 9.06 17.89 -14.89
N MET A 20 8.20 18.45 -14.04
CA MET A 20 7.05 19.23 -14.44
C MET A 20 7.42 20.64 -14.95
N GLY A 21 8.68 21.08 -14.82
CA GLY A 21 9.15 22.38 -15.30
C GLY A 21 8.51 23.57 -14.55
N LEU A 22 8.19 23.39 -13.26
CA LEU A 22 7.51 24.40 -12.45
C LEU A 22 8.51 25.32 -11.75
N ASP A 23 8.25 26.62 -11.75
CA ASP A 23 9.00 27.59 -10.96
C ASP A 23 8.72 27.41 -9.46
N GLU A 24 7.48 27.14 -9.10
CA GLU A 24 7.01 26.84 -7.76
C GLU A 24 6.14 25.60 -7.80
N LEU A 25 6.29 24.70 -6.81
CA LEU A 25 5.47 23.50 -6.65
C LEU A 25 4.44 23.74 -5.55
N HIS A 26 3.20 23.46 -5.83
CA HIS A 26 2.08 23.59 -4.90
C HIS A 26 1.47 22.24 -4.52
N PHE A 27 0.66 22.21 -3.46
CA PHE A 27 0.07 20.94 -3.01
C PHE A 27 -0.90 20.31 -4.02
N TRP A 28 -1.54 21.06 -4.90
CA TRP A 28 -2.36 20.52 -6.00
C TRP A 28 -1.51 19.84 -7.08
N ASP A 29 -0.26 20.29 -7.29
CA ASP A 29 0.65 19.69 -8.29
C ASP A 29 1.13 18.29 -7.87
N VAL A 30 1.06 17.96 -6.56
CA VAL A 30 1.40 16.64 -6.05
C VAL A 30 0.45 15.55 -6.59
N TYR A 31 -0.76 15.92 -6.99
CA TYR A 31 -1.75 15.00 -7.55
C TYR A 31 -1.77 14.99 -9.08
N THR A 32 -0.97 15.85 -9.72
CA THR A 32 -0.80 15.85 -11.16
C THR A 32 0.12 14.69 -11.56
N PRO A 33 -0.17 13.92 -12.61
CA PRO A 33 0.71 12.86 -13.08
C PRO A 33 2.12 13.40 -13.36
N LEU A 34 3.15 12.72 -12.84
CA LEU A 34 4.55 13.07 -13.07
C LEU A 34 5.06 12.51 -14.40
N VAL A 35 4.52 11.38 -14.80
CA VAL A 35 4.80 10.70 -16.06
C VAL A 35 3.53 10.70 -16.89
N ASP A 36 3.67 10.93 -18.19
CA ASP A 36 2.53 10.89 -19.11
C ASP A 36 1.79 9.55 -19.00
N ASP A 37 0.46 9.62 -19.19
CA ASP A 37 -0.36 8.42 -19.21
C ASP A 37 0.04 7.54 -20.41
N VAL A 38 0.36 6.30 -20.11
CA VAL A 38 0.73 5.29 -21.10
C VAL A 38 -0.43 4.31 -21.29
N ASP A 39 -0.73 3.97 -22.55
CA ASP A 39 -1.79 3.02 -22.85
C ASP A 39 -1.35 1.59 -22.43
N MET A 40 -1.68 1.25 -21.20
CA MET A 40 -1.53 -0.10 -20.63
C MET A 40 -2.91 -0.71 -20.45
N LYS A 41 -3.35 -1.47 -21.44
CA LYS A 41 -4.64 -2.15 -21.44
C LYS A 41 -4.46 -3.66 -21.36
N PHE A 42 -5.31 -4.26 -20.57
CA PHE A 42 -5.31 -5.71 -20.29
C PHE A 42 -6.73 -6.24 -20.42
N THR A 43 -6.89 -7.36 -21.09
CA THR A 43 -8.08 -8.19 -20.87
C THR A 43 -8.01 -8.81 -19.47
N TYR A 44 -9.13 -9.29 -18.97
CA TYR A 44 -9.12 -9.99 -17.67
C TYR A 44 -8.23 -11.22 -17.69
N GLU A 45 -8.20 -11.96 -18.79
CA GLU A 45 -7.37 -13.14 -18.99
C GLU A 45 -5.88 -12.79 -18.97
N GLU A 46 -5.48 -11.69 -19.64
CA GLU A 46 -4.10 -11.20 -19.61
C GLU A 46 -3.70 -10.74 -18.19
N ALA A 47 -4.60 -10.09 -17.46
CA ALA A 47 -4.39 -9.72 -16.05
C ALA A 47 -4.22 -10.97 -15.17
N CYS A 48 -5.04 -12.00 -15.36
CA CYS A 48 -4.92 -13.28 -14.65
C CYS A 48 -3.56 -13.95 -14.91
N ASP A 49 -3.13 -14.00 -16.17
CA ASP A 49 -1.83 -14.57 -16.55
C ASP A 49 -0.66 -13.77 -15.94
N LEU A 50 -0.80 -12.45 -15.91
CA LEU A 50 0.22 -11.54 -15.36
C LEU A 50 0.39 -11.75 -13.86
N ILE A 51 -0.71 -11.76 -13.08
CA ILE A 51 -0.62 -11.96 -11.62
C ILE A 51 -0.10 -13.34 -11.25
N VAL A 52 -0.43 -14.38 -12.03
CA VAL A 52 0.13 -15.72 -11.84
C VAL A 52 1.64 -15.74 -12.02
N LYS A 53 2.17 -15.02 -13.02
CA LYS A 53 3.60 -14.87 -13.24
C LYS A 53 4.28 -14.06 -12.14
N ALA A 54 3.68 -12.94 -11.75
CA ALA A 54 4.20 -12.08 -10.70
C ALA A 54 4.26 -12.77 -9.33
N LEU A 55 3.33 -13.68 -9.06
CA LEU A 55 3.28 -14.45 -7.81
C LEU A 55 4.10 -15.77 -7.86
N ALA A 56 4.80 -16.05 -8.95
CA ALA A 56 5.62 -17.27 -9.05
C ALA A 56 6.63 -17.46 -7.90
N PRO A 57 7.27 -16.41 -7.35
CA PRO A 57 8.15 -16.56 -6.18
C PRO A 57 7.48 -17.16 -4.94
N MET A 58 6.13 -17.10 -4.85
CA MET A 58 5.35 -17.66 -3.74
C MET A 58 5.24 -19.21 -3.76
N GLY A 59 5.75 -19.86 -4.80
CA GLY A 59 5.76 -21.31 -4.93
C GLY A 59 4.45 -21.94 -5.36
N GLU A 60 4.50 -23.26 -5.60
CA GLU A 60 3.41 -24.01 -6.25
C GLU A 60 2.10 -24.01 -5.45
N GLU A 61 2.16 -24.08 -4.12
CA GLU A 61 0.96 -24.11 -3.27
C GLU A 61 0.16 -22.82 -3.40
N TYR A 62 0.83 -21.67 -3.22
CA TYR A 62 0.20 -20.36 -3.30
C TYR A 62 -0.34 -20.07 -4.70
N VAL A 63 0.50 -20.27 -5.72
CA VAL A 63 0.13 -20.07 -7.13
C VAL A 63 -1.00 -21.01 -7.57
N GLY A 64 -0.99 -22.25 -7.08
CA GLY A 64 -2.07 -23.21 -7.33
C GLY A 64 -3.42 -22.74 -6.79
N LEU A 65 -3.43 -22.11 -5.60
CA LEU A 65 -4.64 -21.51 -5.02
C LEU A 65 -5.08 -20.25 -5.78
N VAL A 66 -4.14 -19.41 -6.24
CA VAL A 66 -4.44 -18.26 -7.11
C VAL A 66 -5.16 -18.74 -8.38
N LYS A 67 -4.60 -19.70 -9.11
CA LYS A 67 -5.23 -20.27 -10.31
C LYS A 67 -6.61 -20.85 -10.02
N LYS A 68 -6.73 -21.63 -8.94
CA LYS A 68 -8.03 -22.16 -8.49
C LYS A 68 -9.05 -21.04 -8.28
N GLY A 69 -8.67 -19.95 -7.63
CA GLY A 69 -9.54 -18.80 -7.37
C GLY A 69 -10.03 -18.15 -8.68
N LEU A 70 -9.09 -17.92 -9.61
CA LEU A 70 -9.40 -17.32 -10.91
C LEU A 70 -10.31 -18.20 -11.78
N GLU A 71 -10.12 -19.53 -11.74
CA GLU A 71 -10.84 -20.49 -12.58
C GLU A 71 -12.19 -20.95 -11.97
N SER A 72 -12.39 -20.84 -10.66
CA SER A 72 -13.52 -21.46 -9.95
C SER A 72 -14.56 -20.50 -9.39
N ARG A 73 -14.82 -19.41 -10.08
CA ARG A 73 -15.91 -18.46 -9.75
C ARG A 73 -15.76 -17.75 -8.39
N TRP A 74 -14.54 -17.51 -7.94
CA TRP A 74 -14.34 -16.65 -6.77
C TRP A 74 -14.52 -15.17 -7.13
N VAL A 75 -14.41 -14.81 -8.43
CA VAL A 75 -14.35 -13.43 -8.88
C VAL A 75 -15.61 -13.04 -9.65
N ASP A 76 -16.30 -12.02 -9.17
CA ASP A 76 -17.32 -11.28 -9.92
C ASP A 76 -16.64 -10.07 -10.57
N VAL A 77 -16.37 -10.17 -11.88
CA VAL A 77 -15.35 -9.37 -12.56
C VAL A 77 -15.84 -8.01 -13.00
N TYR A 78 -16.96 -7.97 -13.76
CA TYR A 78 -17.34 -6.79 -14.52
C TYR A 78 -18.43 -5.96 -13.84
N GLU A 79 -18.43 -4.67 -14.16
CA GLU A 79 -19.49 -3.76 -13.75
C GLU A 79 -20.85 -4.21 -14.32
N THR A 80 -21.88 -4.12 -13.47
CA THR A 80 -23.27 -4.41 -13.84
C THR A 80 -24.22 -3.40 -13.19
N PRO A 81 -25.42 -3.15 -13.77
CA PRO A 81 -26.38 -2.24 -13.18
C PRO A 81 -26.74 -2.63 -11.73
N GLY A 82 -26.57 -1.69 -10.81
CA GLY A 82 -26.84 -1.89 -9.38
C GLY A 82 -25.70 -2.50 -8.59
N LYS A 83 -24.60 -2.92 -9.21
CA LYS A 83 -23.38 -3.36 -8.53
C LYS A 83 -22.70 -2.19 -7.82
N ARG A 84 -22.23 -2.43 -6.59
CA ARG A 84 -21.51 -1.43 -5.83
C ARG A 84 -20.14 -1.13 -6.49
N SER A 85 -19.74 0.13 -6.51
CA SER A 85 -18.41 0.55 -6.96
C SER A 85 -17.31 0.10 -6.00
N GLY A 86 -16.07 0.09 -6.50
CA GLY A 86 -14.88 -0.36 -5.77
C GLY A 86 -14.65 -1.85 -5.92
N ALA A 87 -13.83 -2.41 -5.04
CA ALA A 87 -13.51 -3.83 -4.97
C ALA A 87 -13.49 -4.29 -3.51
N TYR A 88 -13.69 -5.56 -3.27
CA TYR A 88 -13.47 -6.19 -1.97
C TYR A 88 -13.38 -7.70 -2.09
N SER A 89 -12.72 -8.32 -1.13
CA SER A 89 -12.74 -9.75 -0.89
C SER A 89 -13.50 -10.07 0.40
N ALA A 90 -14.27 -11.14 0.38
CA ALA A 90 -15.00 -11.65 1.54
C ALA A 90 -14.91 -13.18 1.59
N GLY A 91 -14.99 -13.75 2.79
CA GLY A 91 -14.96 -15.18 2.98
C GLY A 91 -15.00 -15.56 4.45
N GLY A 92 -14.87 -16.84 4.73
CA GLY A 92 -14.86 -17.34 6.10
C GLY A 92 -14.75 -18.86 6.16
N LYS A 93 -14.69 -19.40 7.37
CA LYS A 93 -14.54 -20.84 7.57
C LYS A 93 -15.72 -21.62 6.97
N GLY A 94 -15.37 -22.61 6.14
CA GLY A 94 -16.34 -23.49 5.47
C GLY A 94 -16.85 -22.99 4.12
N MET A 95 -16.34 -21.85 3.63
CA MET A 95 -16.67 -21.32 2.31
C MET A 95 -15.41 -20.84 1.58
N ASN A 96 -15.46 -20.83 0.26
CA ASN A 96 -14.41 -20.22 -0.53
C ASN A 96 -14.48 -18.69 -0.39
N PRO A 97 -13.35 -17.99 -0.49
CA PRO A 97 -13.38 -16.54 -0.67
C PRO A 97 -14.13 -16.15 -1.95
N VAL A 98 -14.71 -14.96 -1.93
CA VAL A 98 -15.32 -14.33 -3.10
C VAL A 98 -14.83 -12.91 -3.24
N MET A 99 -14.58 -12.47 -4.46
CA MET A 99 -14.12 -11.12 -4.80
C MET A 99 -15.15 -10.42 -5.65
N LEU A 100 -15.42 -9.16 -5.35
CA LEU A 100 -16.16 -8.26 -6.20
C LEU A 100 -15.17 -7.28 -6.82
N LEU A 101 -15.17 -7.18 -8.14
CA LEU A 101 -14.38 -6.21 -8.92
C LEU A 101 -15.31 -5.41 -9.83
N ASN A 102 -14.79 -4.33 -10.39
CA ASN A 102 -15.38 -3.55 -11.49
C ASN A 102 -14.29 -3.34 -12.56
N PHE A 103 -13.78 -4.44 -13.11
CA PHE A 103 -12.62 -4.48 -13.99
C PHE A 103 -12.87 -3.76 -15.31
N GLN A 104 -12.03 -2.79 -15.68
CA GLN A 104 -12.10 -1.98 -16.89
C GLN A 104 -10.85 -2.09 -17.76
N GLY A 105 -9.86 -2.85 -17.34
CA GLY A 105 -8.67 -3.21 -18.11
C GLY A 105 -7.51 -2.23 -18.02
N GLY A 106 -7.48 -1.34 -17.05
CA GLY A 106 -6.31 -0.52 -16.74
C GLY A 106 -5.28 -1.23 -15.88
N LEU A 107 -4.10 -0.63 -15.72
CA LEU A 107 -3.08 -1.15 -14.81
C LEU A 107 -3.58 -1.20 -13.36
N ASP A 108 -4.33 -0.18 -12.92
CA ASP A 108 -4.94 -0.13 -11.58
C ASP A 108 -5.89 -1.31 -11.32
N ASP A 109 -6.56 -1.81 -12.39
CA ASP A 109 -7.43 -2.99 -12.25
C ASP A 109 -6.62 -4.27 -12.05
N VAL A 110 -5.42 -4.37 -12.63
CA VAL A 110 -4.50 -5.49 -12.38
C VAL A 110 -4.00 -5.45 -10.93
N TYR A 111 -3.63 -4.27 -10.44
CA TYR A 111 -3.28 -4.08 -9.02
C TYR A 111 -4.44 -4.41 -8.10
N THR A 112 -5.64 -3.98 -8.44
CA THR A 112 -6.86 -4.32 -7.67
C THR A 112 -7.11 -5.82 -7.64
N LEU A 113 -6.99 -6.52 -8.77
CA LEU A 113 -7.17 -7.97 -8.84
C LEU A 113 -6.17 -8.72 -7.94
N ILE A 114 -4.89 -8.36 -8.00
CA ILE A 114 -3.84 -9.02 -7.21
C ILE A 114 -3.95 -8.67 -5.71
N HIS A 115 -4.42 -7.46 -5.39
CA HIS A 115 -4.72 -7.00 -4.04
C HIS A 115 -5.84 -7.85 -3.41
N GLU A 116 -6.99 -7.93 -4.06
CA GLU A 116 -8.12 -8.70 -3.57
C GLU A 116 -7.82 -10.21 -3.52
N MET A 117 -6.94 -10.70 -4.42
CA MET A 117 -6.42 -12.06 -4.34
C MET A 117 -5.59 -12.26 -3.06
N GLY A 118 -4.81 -11.26 -2.64
CA GLY A 118 -4.07 -11.30 -1.38
C GLY A 118 -4.99 -11.48 -0.17
N HIS A 119 -6.05 -10.71 -0.09
CA HIS A 119 -7.08 -10.87 0.93
C HIS A 119 -7.77 -12.23 0.87
N SER A 120 -8.09 -12.69 -0.34
CA SER A 120 -8.72 -14.01 -0.55
C SER A 120 -7.85 -15.13 -0.04
N LEU A 121 -6.55 -15.11 -0.32
CA LEU A 121 -5.64 -16.14 0.15
C LEU A 121 -5.36 -16.03 1.66
N HIS A 122 -5.30 -14.82 2.21
CA HIS A 122 -5.22 -14.64 3.67
C HIS A 122 -6.43 -15.30 4.35
N THR A 123 -7.64 -14.98 3.88
CA THR A 123 -8.88 -15.61 4.37
C THR A 123 -8.88 -17.12 4.19
N TYR A 124 -8.41 -17.61 3.03
CA TYR A 124 -8.31 -19.04 2.75
C TYR A 124 -7.38 -19.73 3.75
N PHE A 125 -6.13 -19.29 3.87
CA PHE A 125 -5.14 -19.89 4.78
C PHE A 125 -5.58 -19.82 6.24
N SER A 126 -6.06 -18.66 6.69
CA SER A 126 -6.55 -18.49 8.05
C SER A 126 -7.71 -19.43 8.35
N SER A 127 -8.75 -19.44 7.50
CA SER A 127 -9.94 -20.23 7.73
C SER A 127 -9.71 -21.75 7.63
N HIS A 128 -8.71 -22.22 6.88
CA HIS A 128 -8.39 -23.63 6.77
C HIS A 128 -7.48 -24.12 7.91
N ASN A 129 -6.67 -23.25 8.50
CA ASN A 129 -5.69 -23.63 9.51
C ASN A 129 -6.11 -23.28 10.95
N GLN A 130 -7.16 -22.47 11.12
CA GLN A 130 -7.64 -22.08 12.45
C GLN A 130 -9.04 -22.64 12.75
N GLU A 131 -9.34 -22.84 14.02
CA GLU A 131 -10.71 -23.05 14.47
C GLU A 131 -11.56 -21.79 14.23
N ILE A 132 -12.86 -21.94 14.13
CA ILE A 132 -13.79 -20.86 13.76
C ILE A 132 -13.62 -19.60 14.62
N THR A 133 -13.30 -19.75 15.89
CA THR A 133 -13.10 -18.64 16.83
C THR A 133 -11.81 -17.85 16.58
N TYR A 134 -10.88 -18.42 15.84
CA TYR A 134 -9.58 -17.82 15.53
C TYR A 134 -9.35 -17.64 14.02
N SER A 135 -10.34 -17.99 13.19
CA SER A 135 -10.18 -18.03 11.74
C SER A 135 -10.23 -16.66 11.06
N ASP A 136 -10.69 -15.64 11.77
CA ASP A 136 -10.63 -14.25 11.30
C ASP A 136 -9.31 -13.60 11.71
N TYR A 137 -8.99 -12.46 11.13
CA TYR A 137 -7.75 -11.72 11.42
C TYR A 137 -8.05 -10.22 11.60
N SER A 138 -7.19 -9.54 12.35
CA SER A 138 -7.39 -8.12 12.61
C SER A 138 -7.08 -7.26 11.37
N ILE A 139 -7.73 -6.09 11.30
CA ILE A 139 -7.47 -5.10 10.24
C ILE A 139 -6.00 -4.68 10.17
N PHE A 140 -5.28 -4.70 11.29
CA PHE A 140 -3.86 -4.37 11.35
C PHE A 140 -2.99 -5.22 10.40
N VAL A 141 -3.37 -6.48 10.19
CA VAL A 141 -2.62 -7.42 9.33
C VAL A 141 -3.32 -7.70 7.99
N ALA A 142 -4.55 -7.23 7.83
CA ALA A 142 -5.32 -7.51 6.62
C ALA A 142 -4.62 -7.00 5.35
N GLU A 143 -4.20 -5.74 5.36
CA GLU A 143 -3.56 -5.08 4.21
C GLU A 143 -2.12 -5.54 3.95
N VAL A 144 -1.50 -6.23 4.89
CA VAL A 144 -0.14 -6.78 4.67
C VAL A 144 -0.15 -7.84 3.56
N ALA A 145 -1.20 -8.67 3.51
CA ALA A 145 -1.30 -9.73 2.51
C ALA A 145 -1.57 -9.19 1.10
N SER A 146 -2.52 -8.25 0.99
CA SER A 146 -2.86 -7.60 -0.28
C SER A 146 -1.69 -6.79 -0.83
N THR A 147 -1.09 -5.95 0.00
CA THR A 147 0.04 -5.09 -0.38
C THR A 147 1.32 -5.88 -0.67
N CYS A 148 1.55 -7.03 -0.01
CA CYS A 148 2.67 -7.91 -0.35
C CYS A 148 2.54 -8.45 -1.79
N ASN A 149 1.34 -8.82 -2.20
CA ASN A 149 1.06 -9.23 -3.56
C ASN A 149 1.28 -8.07 -4.57
N GLU A 150 0.84 -6.85 -4.25
CA GLU A 150 1.10 -5.67 -5.08
C GLU A 150 2.60 -5.38 -5.21
N ALA A 151 3.36 -5.52 -4.13
CA ALA A 151 4.81 -5.32 -4.16
C ALA A 151 5.52 -6.36 -5.05
N LEU A 152 5.07 -7.62 -5.02
CA LEU A 152 5.57 -8.66 -5.92
C LEU A 152 5.21 -8.37 -7.38
N LEU A 153 4.00 -7.84 -7.65
CA LEU A 153 3.60 -7.40 -9.00
C LEU A 153 4.47 -6.25 -9.47
N SER A 154 4.67 -5.23 -8.65
CA SER A 154 5.51 -4.08 -8.99
C SER A 154 6.93 -4.50 -9.31
N HIS A 155 7.51 -5.40 -8.50
CA HIS A 155 8.84 -5.95 -8.76
C HIS A 155 8.88 -6.70 -10.10
N TYR A 156 7.91 -7.60 -10.34
CA TYR A 156 7.83 -8.35 -11.59
C TYR A 156 7.72 -7.43 -12.81
N LEU A 157 6.87 -6.42 -12.74
CA LEU A 157 6.68 -5.46 -13.84
C LEU A 157 7.95 -4.66 -14.11
N LEU A 158 8.61 -4.13 -13.08
CA LEU A 158 9.87 -3.38 -13.22
C LEU A 158 11.01 -4.24 -13.75
N GLU A 159 11.03 -5.53 -13.48
CA GLU A 159 12.07 -6.45 -14.00
C GLU A 159 11.85 -6.81 -15.49
N HIS A 160 10.58 -6.81 -15.95
CA HIS A 160 10.23 -7.36 -17.26
C HIS A 160 9.76 -6.31 -18.28
N GLU A 161 9.39 -5.10 -17.86
CA GLU A 161 9.01 -4.04 -18.79
C GLU A 161 10.26 -3.47 -19.47
N THR A 162 10.24 -3.41 -20.78
CA THR A 162 11.37 -2.94 -21.59
C THR A 162 11.12 -1.59 -22.27
N ASP A 163 9.87 -1.15 -22.34
CA ASP A 163 9.54 0.19 -22.82
C ASP A 163 9.83 1.23 -21.74
N PRO A 164 10.72 2.21 -22.00
CA PRO A 164 11.14 3.17 -20.97
C PRO A 164 9.96 4.01 -20.41
N ALA A 165 8.99 4.38 -21.25
CA ALA A 165 7.85 5.19 -20.80
C ALA A 165 6.93 4.39 -19.88
N ARG A 166 6.65 3.12 -20.21
CA ARG A 166 5.89 2.22 -19.36
C ARG A 166 6.63 1.87 -18.07
N HIS A 167 7.93 1.67 -18.15
CA HIS A 167 8.76 1.39 -16.98
C HIS A 167 8.73 2.58 -16.00
N ALA A 168 8.95 3.80 -16.47
CA ALA A 168 8.85 5.02 -15.65
C ALA A 168 7.44 5.20 -15.05
N TYR A 169 6.39 4.87 -15.82
CA TYR A 169 5.00 4.92 -15.34
C TYR A 169 4.77 3.94 -14.17
N ILE A 170 5.20 2.68 -14.32
CA ILE A 170 5.10 1.64 -13.26
C ILE A 170 5.89 2.06 -12.03
N LEU A 171 7.10 2.57 -12.23
CA LEU A 171 7.98 3.02 -11.15
C LEU A 171 7.35 4.20 -10.38
N ASN A 172 6.80 5.18 -11.10
CA ASN A 172 6.09 6.29 -10.48
C ASN A 172 4.82 5.83 -9.73
N HIS A 173 4.04 4.90 -10.30
CA HIS A 173 2.88 4.30 -9.63
C HIS A 173 3.27 3.67 -8.29
N PHE A 174 4.37 2.93 -8.25
CA PHE A 174 4.85 2.32 -7.02
C PHE A 174 5.33 3.35 -5.98
N LEU A 175 6.04 4.40 -6.42
CA LEU A 175 6.45 5.52 -5.55
C LEU A 175 5.26 6.28 -4.96
N GLU A 176 4.20 6.49 -5.74
CA GLU A 176 2.96 7.09 -5.25
C GLU A 176 2.28 6.24 -4.16
N GLY A 177 2.41 4.91 -4.22
CA GLY A 177 2.01 4.01 -3.14
C GLY A 177 2.72 4.32 -1.82
N PHE A 178 4.05 4.51 -1.84
CA PHE A 178 4.82 4.92 -0.65
C PHE A 178 4.39 6.31 -0.14
N ARG A 179 4.24 7.28 -1.05
CA ARG A 179 3.80 8.64 -0.69
C ARG A 179 2.43 8.62 0.00
N GLY A 180 1.46 7.94 -0.59
CA GLY A 180 0.09 7.90 -0.12
C GLY A 180 -0.11 7.08 1.14
N THR A 181 0.65 6.00 1.30
CA THR A 181 0.41 4.99 2.33
C THR A 181 1.40 5.07 3.49
N ILE A 182 2.65 5.47 3.29
CA ILE A 182 3.59 5.68 4.40
C ILE A 182 3.62 7.14 4.82
N TYR A 183 4.10 8.05 3.96
CA TYR A 183 4.34 9.44 4.37
C TYR A 183 3.05 10.15 4.76
N ARG A 184 2.03 10.10 3.91
CA ARG A 184 0.75 10.76 4.15
C ARG A 184 0.03 10.19 5.38
N GLN A 185 -0.02 8.88 5.53
CA GLN A 185 -0.74 8.28 6.66
C GLN A 185 0.00 8.43 7.98
N CYS A 186 1.33 8.46 7.96
CA CYS A 186 2.11 8.80 9.16
C CYS A 186 1.89 10.27 9.57
N MET A 187 1.85 11.20 8.61
CA MET A 187 1.49 12.59 8.87
C MET A 187 0.10 12.72 9.51
N PHE A 188 -0.88 11.97 9.01
CA PHE A 188 -2.22 11.93 9.59
C PHE A 188 -2.22 11.36 11.00
N ALA A 189 -1.46 10.28 11.25
CA ALA A 189 -1.35 9.68 12.57
C ALA A 189 -0.70 10.65 13.58
N GLU A 190 0.30 11.41 13.17
CA GLU A 190 0.90 12.45 13.99
C GLU A 190 -0.09 13.58 14.29
N PHE A 191 -0.88 14.00 13.31
CA PHE A 191 -1.94 14.97 13.53
C PHE A 191 -2.95 14.46 14.57
N GLU A 192 -3.44 13.21 14.46
CA GLU A 192 -4.35 12.61 15.45
C GLU A 192 -3.73 12.59 16.86
N ARG A 193 -2.49 12.16 16.96
CA ARG A 193 -1.75 12.15 18.24
C ARG A 193 -1.68 13.54 18.85
N ASP A 194 -1.30 14.52 18.04
CA ASP A 194 -1.05 15.86 18.51
C ASP A 194 -2.32 16.58 18.94
N ILE A 195 -3.41 16.48 18.18
CA ILE A 195 -4.69 17.05 18.58
C ILE A 195 -5.28 16.37 19.82
N SER A 196 -5.06 15.06 19.95
CA SER A 196 -5.46 14.32 21.14
C SER A 196 -4.68 14.77 22.39
N GLN A 197 -3.37 14.99 22.24
CA GLN A 197 -2.53 15.52 23.32
C GLN A 197 -2.91 16.97 23.66
N MET A 198 -3.09 17.82 22.66
CA MET A 198 -3.54 19.21 22.86
C MET A 198 -4.86 19.27 23.64
N ASN A 199 -5.82 18.40 23.31
CA ASN A 199 -7.07 18.30 24.05
C ASN A 199 -6.87 17.84 25.49
N ALA A 200 -6.01 16.85 25.72
CA ALA A 200 -5.66 16.38 27.05
C ALA A 200 -4.98 17.48 27.91
N ASP A 201 -4.21 18.35 27.27
CA ASP A 201 -3.53 19.49 27.90
C ASP A 201 -4.47 20.69 28.11
N GLY A 202 -5.76 20.57 27.74
CA GLY A 202 -6.78 21.61 27.94
C GLY A 202 -6.80 22.69 26.85
N VAL A 203 -6.14 22.50 25.71
CA VAL A 203 -6.20 23.40 24.57
C VAL A 203 -7.59 23.30 23.92
N ALA A 204 -8.24 24.44 23.72
CA ALA A 204 -9.51 24.48 22.99
C ALA A 204 -9.28 24.24 21.50
N LEU A 205 -9.68 23.06 21.02
CA LEU A 205 -9.59 22.71 19.60
C LEU A 205 -10.65 23.47 18.80
N ASN A 206 -10.22 24.34 17.92
CA ASN A 206 -11.04 25.04 16.95
C ASN A 206 -10.39 24.95 15.56
N ALA A 207 -11.07 25.44 14.53
CA ALA A 207 -10.59 25.35 13.15
C ALA A 207 -9.21 25.99 12.94
N GLU A 208 -8.94 27.13 13.59
CA GLU A 208 -7.67 27.84 13.48
C GLU A 208 -6.50 27.01 14.06
N VAL A 209 -6.67 26.51 15.29
CA VAL A 209 -5.67 25.66 15.97
C VAL A 209 -5.38 24.38 15.18
N LEU A 210 -6.44 23.73 14.68
CA LEU A 210 -6.29 22.49 13.89
C LEU A 210 -5.57 22.77 12.56
N SER A 211 -5.96 23.84 11.85
CA SER A 211 -5.35 24.21 10.57
C SER A 211 -3.88 24.63 10.72
N GLU A 212 -3.56 25.37 11.80
CA GLU A 212 -2.17 25.71 12.10
C GLU A 212 -1.31 24.46 12.36
N ARG A 213 -1.82 23.51 13.16
CA ARG A 213 -1.08 22.26 13.42
C ARG A 213 -0.92 21.41 12.16
N TYR A 214 -1.99 21.27 11.37
CA TYR A 214 -1.96 20.51 10.11
C TYR A 214 -0.99 21.14 9.11
N GLY A 215 -1.01 22.47 8.94
CA GLY A 215 -0.09 23.20 8.06
C GLY A 215 1.38 23.01 8.47
N LYS A 216 1.70 22.99 9.77
CA LYS A 216 3.05 22.70 10.26
C LYS A 216 3.50 21.30 9.88
N LEU A 217 2.63 20.31 9.98
CA LEU A 217 2.93 18.93 9.53
C LEU A 217 3.14 18.85 8.02
N CYS A 218 2.29 19.53 7.24
CA CYS A 218 2.49 19.59 5.78
C CYS A 218 3.87 20.16 5.42
N ALA A 219 4.25 21.28 6.03
CA ALA A 219 5.56 21.90 5.81
C ALA A 219 6.73 20.99 6.24
N GLU A 220 6.58 20.27 7.36
CA GLU A 220 7.60 19.35 7.86
C GLU A 220 7.77 18.12 6.95
N TYR A 221 6.66 17.50 6.53
CA TYR A 221 6.69 16.28 5.73
C TYR A 221 7.15 16.53 4.29
N PHE A 222 6.69 17.60 3.66
CA PHE A 222 7.01 17.90 2.27
C PHE A 222 8.31 18.72 2.11
N GLY A 223 8.79 19.34 3.19
CA GLY A 223 10.03 20.10 3.20
C GLY A 223 9.94 21.44 2.47
N PRO A 224 11.09 22.05 2.17
CA PRO A 224 11.15 23.41 1.60
C PRO A 224 10.92 23.45 0.08
N GLY A 225 10.71 22.32 -0.56
CA GLY A 225 10.56 22.23 -2.02
C GLY A 225 9.13 22.50 -2.52
N ILE A 226 8.18 22.73 -1.60
CA ILE A 226 6.75 22.97 -1.92
C ILE A 226 6.24 24.21 -1.20
N GLU A 227 5.38 24.97 -1.88
CA GLU A 227 4.69 26.12 -1.28
C GLU A 227 3.55 25.65 -0.38
N LEU A 228 3.46 26.25 0.82
CA LEU A 228 2.42 25.93 1.78
C LEU A 228 1.18 26.80 1.53
N ASP A 229 0.30 26.32 0.67
CA ASP A 229 -0.98 26.97 0.35
C ASP A 229 -1.91 27.04 1.57
N GLU A 230 -2.74 28.09 1.65
CA GLU A 230 -3.71 28.23 2.74
C GLU A 230 -4.77 27.12 2.72
N GLU A 231 -5.12 26.62 1.53
CA GLU A 231 -6.12 25.59 1.32
C GLU A 231 -5.69 24.23 1.90
N ILE A 232 -4.40 23.87 1.78
CA ILE A 232 -3.94 22.59 2.31
C ILE A 232 -4.04 22.52 3.84
N LYS A 233 -3.95 23.66 4.53
CA LYS A 233 -4.10 23.72 5.98
C LYS A 233 -5.50 23.29 6.44
N LEU A 234 -6.50 23.30 5.54
CA LEU A 234 -7.89 22.91 5.80
C LEU A 234 -8.17 21.44 5.44
N GLU A 235 -7.21 20.72 4.85
CA GLU A 235 -7.43 19.35 4.36
C GLU A 235 -7.92 18.39 5.45
N TRP A 236 -7.47 18.56 6.68
CA TRP A 236 -7.92 17.74 7.81
C TRP A 236 -9.44 17.67 7.93
N SER A 237 -10.16 18.73 7.56
CA SER A 237 -11.62 18.83 7.70
C SER A 237 -12.40 17.87 6.81
N ARG A 238 -11.80 17.37 5.72
CA ARG A 238 -12.41 16.43 4.78
C ARG A 238 -12.02 14.98 4.99
N ILE A 239 -11.16 14.68 5.96
CA ILE A 239 -10.63 13.33 6.21
C ILE A 239 -11.52 12.61 7.24
N PRO A 240 -12.41 11.70 6.82
CA PRO A 240 -13.34 11.03 7.73
C PRO A 240 -12.62 10.10 8.72
N HIS A 241 -11.42 9.63 8.38
CA HIS A 241 -10.62 8.74 9.21
C HIS A 241 -10.26 9.32 10.59
N PHE A 242 -10.18 10.63 10.73
CA PHE A 242 -9.93 11.26 12.03
C PHE A 242 -11.07 11.06 13.05
N TYR A 243 -12.24 10.57 12.60
CA TYR A 243 -13.32 10.14 13.49
C TYR A 243 -13.24 8.66 13.88
N TYR A 244 -12.27 7.90 13.36
CA TYR A 244 -12.10 6.46 13.62
C TYR A 244 -11.07 6.13 14.70
N ASN A 245 -10.63 7.12 15.45
CA ASN A 245 -9.80 6.97 16.65
C ASN A 245 -8.54 6.13 16.44
N PHE A 246 -7.48 6.77 15.97
CA PHE A 246 -6.17 6.16 15.71
C PHE A 246 -6.19 4.99 14.71
N TYR A 247 -6.92 5.14 13.64
CA TYR A 247 -7.00 4.12 12.60
C TYR A 247 -5.84 4.19 11.58
N VAL A 248 -5.44 5.41 11.17
CA VAL A 248 -4.62 5.60 9.95
C VAL A 248 -3.16 5.14 10.06
N TYR A 249 -2.59 5.03 11.25
CA TYR A 249 -1.24 4.53 11.42
C TYR A 249 -1.06 3.09 10.90
N GLN A 250 -2.13 2.31 10.86
CA GLN A 250 -2.14 0.93 10.40
C GLN A 250 -1.73 0.81 8.93
N TYR A 251 -2.04 1.81 8.11
CA TYR A 251 -1.63 1.85 6.71
C TYR A 251 -0.10 1.89 6.56
N CYS A 252 0.57 2.80 7.27
CA CYS A 252 2.03 2.90 7.26
C CYS A 252 2.70 1.60 7.72
N ILE A 253 2.20 1.01 8.80
CA ILE A 253 2.72 -0.24 9.35
C ILE A 253 2.50 -1.40 8.39
N GLY A 254 1.27 -1.55 7.87
CA GLY A 254 0.90 -2.61 6.94
C GLY A 254 1.73 -2.59 5.66
N PHE A 255 1.86 -1.42 5.05
CA PHE A 255 2.67 -1.23 3.84
C PHE A 255 4.15 -1.53 4.10
N SER A 256 4.72 -1.01 5.18
CA SER A 256 6.13 -1.27 5.52
C SER A 256 6.42 -2.76 5.78
N ALA A 257 5.50 -3.44 6.46
CA ALA A 257 5.60 -4.89 6.70
C ALA A 257 5.51 -5.67 5.36
N ALA A 258 4.60 -5.28 4.47
CA ALA A 258 4.43 -5.91 3.16
C ALA A 258 5.67 -5.77 2.28
N ILE A 259 6.29 -4.57 2.23
CA ILE A 259 7.55 -4.35 1.52
C ILE A 259 8.67 -5.23 2.10
N ALA A 260 8.81 -5.28 3.43
CA ALA A 260 9.83 -6.12 4.07
C ALA A 260 9.61 -7.61 3.77
N LEU A 261 8.36 -8.09 3.80
CA LEU A 261 8.02 -9.48 3.49
C LEU A 261 8.25 -9.81 2.02
N SER A 262 7.84 -8.96 1.08
CA SER A 262 8.07 -9.18 -0.35
C SER A 262 9.56 -9.23 -0.68
N GLN A 263 10.38 -8.36 -0.11
CA GLN A 263 11.83 -8.40 -0.27
C GLN A 263 12.46 -9.68 0.30
N ARG A 264 11.98 -10.16 1.45
CA ARG A 264 12.41 -11.44 2.01
C ARG A 264 12.06 -12.61 1.09
N ILE A 265 10.82 -12.64 0.58
CA ILE A 265 10.36 -13.68 -0.36
C ILE A 265 11.27 -13.72 -1.59
N LEU A 266 11.57 -12.57 -2.18
CA LEU A 266 12.42 -12.46 -3.36
C LEU A 266 13.88 -12.86 -3.12
N SER A 267 14.42 -12.55 -1.93
CA SER A 267 15.84 -12.79 -1.62
C SER A 267 16.13 -14.13 -0.95
N GLU A 268 15.21 -14.62 -0.10
CA GLU A 268 15.40 -15.83 0.72
C GLU A 268 14.64 -17.05 0.16
N GLY A 269 13.69 -16.83 -0.77
CA GLY A 269 12.95 -17.90 -1.46
C GLY A 269 12.06 -18.73 -0.53
N GLU A 270 12.10 -20.05 -0.69
CA GLU A 270 11.18 -21.02 -0.06
C GLU A 270 11.08 -20.86 1.47
N SER A 271 12.15 -20.52 2.16
CA SER A 271 12.12 -20.38 3.62
C SER A 271 11.26 -19.19 4.05
N ALA A 272 11.38 -18.04 3.36
CA ALA A 272 10.57 -16.85 3.62
C ALA A 272 9.11 -17.05 3.21
N VAL A 273 8.87 -17.78 2.11
CA VAL A 273 7.51 -18.17 1.69
C VAL A 273 6.83 -19.02 2.76
N LYS A 274 7.52 -19.99 3.32
CA LYS A 274 6.99 -20.83 4.41
C LYS A 274 6.62 -20.01 5.65
N ASP A 275 7.48 -19.08 6.04
CA ASP A 275 7.23 -18.18 7.18
C ASP A 275 6.01 -17.28 6.90
N TYR A 276 5.91 -16.77 5.67
CA TYR A 276 4.79 -15.93 5.22
C TYR A 276 3.46 -16.71 5.17
N ILE A 277 3.44 -17.94 4.66
CA ILE A 277 2.24 -18.80 4.71
C ILE A 277 1.87 -19.10 6.16
N GLY A 278 2.84 -19.28 7.05
CA GLY A 278 2.61 -19.42 8.48
C GLY A 278 1.92 -18.19 9.09
N TYR A 279 2.30 -16.98 8.67
CA TYR A 279 1.63 -15.74 9.02
C TYR A 279 0.19 -15.70 8.50
N LEU A 280 -0.06 -15.97 7.21
CA LEU A 280 -1.41 -16.02 6.62
C LEU A 280 -2.32 -17.05 7.30
N SER A 281 -1.74 -18.13 7.80
CA SER A 281 -2.45 -19.22 8.47
C SER A 281 -2.80 -18.93 9.93
N GLY A 282 -2.31 -17.81 10.48
CA GLY A 282 -2.38 -17.54 11.92
C GLY A 282 -3.73 -17.03 12.44
N GLY A 283 -4.54 -16.41 11.58
CA GLY A 283 -5.80 -15.78 12.00
C GLY A 283 -5.60 -14.80 13.15
N CYS A 284 -6.41 -14.91 14.19
CA CYS A 284 -6.23 -14.17 15.45
C CYS A 284 -5.72 -15.04 16.63
N SER A 285 -5.03 -16.14 16.32
CA SER A 285 -4.46 -17.03 17.35
C SER A 285 -3.30 -16.43 18.15
N LYS A 286 -2.69 -15.37 17.61
CA LYS A 286 -1.63 -14.56 18.19
C LYS A 286 -1.90 -13.09 17.94
N THR A 287 -1.16 -12.22 18.64
CA THR A 287 -1.22 -10.77 18.31
C THR A 287 -0.62 -10.48 16.92
N PRO A 288 -1.05 -9.41 16.25
CA PRO A 288 -0.50 -9.00 14.96
C PRO A 288 1.04 -8.92 14.91
N ILE A 289 1.64 -8.34 15.95
CA ILE A 289 3.10 -8.22 16.06
C ILE A 289 3.77 -9.61 16.18
N GLU A 290 3.18 -10.55 16.92
CA GLU A 290 3.72 -11.91 17.04
C GLU A 290 3.60 -12.68 15.73
N LEU A 291 2.52 -12.50 14.96
CA LEU A 291 2.34 -13.11 13.66
C LEU A 291 3.39 -12.60 12.67
N LEU A 292 3.59 -11.28 12.57
CA LEU A 292 4.58 -10.66 11.70
C LEU A 292 6.01 -11.02 12.11
N ARG A 293 6.28 -11.08 13.42
CA ARG A 293 7.58 -11.54 13.94
C ARG A 293 7.85 -12.99 13.57
N GLY A 294 6.83 -13.84 13.57
CA GLY A 294 6.91 -15.22 13.07
C GLY A 294 7.24 -15.29 11.58
N ALA A 295 6.84 -14.29 10.79
CA ALA A 295 7.23 -14.13 9.38
C ALA A 295 8.57 -13.38 9.20
N GLY A 296 9.32 -13.12 10.29
CA GLY A 296 10.62 -12.47 10.24
C GLY A 296 10.61 -10.94 10.17
N VAL A 297 9.44 -10.31 10.39
CA VAL A 297 9.30 -8.86 10.37
C VAL A 297 8.82 -8.36 11.74
N ASP A 298 9.69 -7.69 12.48
CA ASP A 298 9.37 -7.16 13.81
C ASP A 298 8.93 -5.70 13.76
N MET A 299 7.62 -5.47 13.66
CA MET A 299 7.04 -4.12 13.64
C MET A 299 7.09 -3.39 14.99
N ALA A 300 7.60 -4.02 16.05
CA ALA A 300 7.90 -3.33 17.31
C ALA A 300 9.23 -2.55 17.27
N THR A 301 10.01 -2.69 16.19
CA THR A 301 11.23 -1.95 15.92
C THR A 301 11.05 -0.99 14.73
N PRO A 302 11.90 0.04 14.59
CA PRO A 302 11.84 0.93 13.43
C PRO A 302 12.39 0.30 12.13
N ASP A 303 13.02 -0.89 12.20
CA ASP A 303 13.79 -1.47 11.11
C ASP A 303 12.97 -1.74 9.84
N PRO A 304 11.75 -2.33 9.90
CA PRO A 304 10.97 -2.56 8.69
C PRO A 304 10.56 -1.26 7.98
N VAL A 305 10.22 -0.22 8.75
CA VAL A 305 9.90 1.10 8.19
C VAL A 305 11.13 1.75 7.55
N ASN A 306 12.29 1.67 8.21
CA ASN A 306 13.55 2.19 7.67
C ASN A 306 13.96 1.44 6.39
N ALA A 307 13.80 0.12 6.34
CA ALA A 307 14.09 -0.68 5.16
C ALA A 307 13.17 -0.30 3.98
N ALA A 308 11.86 -0.17 4.22
CA ALA A 308 10.90 0.25 3.21
C ALA A 308 11.22 1.64 2.66
N LEU A 309 11.58 2.61 3.53
CA LEU A 309 11.88 3.97 3.11
C LEU A 309 13.27 4.12 2.47
N LYS A 310 14.23 3.25 2.81
CA LYS A 310 15.48 3.14 2.07
C LYS A 310 15.22 2.67 0.64
N TYR A 311 14.41 1.62 0.49
CA TYR A 311 13.98 1.12 -0.82
C TYR A 311 13.25 2.19 -1.63
N PHE A 312 12.36 2.96 -1.02
CA PHE A 312 11.76 4.14 -1.65
C PHE A 312 12.82 5.09 -2.22
N GLY A 313 13.85 5.41 -1.45
CA GLY A 313 14.96 6.26 -1.90
C GLY A 313 15.69 5.70 -3.13
N GLU A 314 15.92 4.38 -3.16
CA GLU A 314 16.54 3.69 -4.30
C GLU A 314 15.65 3.77 -5.56
N LEU A 315 14.33 3.63 -5.41
CA LEU A 315 13.36 3.79 -6.50
C LEU A 315 13.28 5.25 -7.01
N VAL A 316 13.41 6.24 -6.12
CA VAL A 316 13.49 7.66 -6.51
C VAL A 316 14.75 7.93 -7.33
N ASP A 317 15.89 7.36 -6.93
CA ASP A 317 17.14 7.48 -7.67
C ASP A 317 17.03 6.87 -9.07
N GLN A 318 16.33 5.74 -9.20
CA GLN A 318 16.06 5.08 -10.47
C GLN A 318 15.15 5.94 -11.36
N LEU A 319 14.03 6.44 -10.82
CA LEU A 319 13.12 7.30 -11.59
C LEU A 319 13.81 8.58 -12.08
N GLU A 320 14.66 9.19 -11.25
CA GLU A 320 15.43 10.36 -11.65
C GLU A 320 16.37 10.06 -12.83
N GLN A 321 16.97 8.87 -12.87
CA GLN A 321 17.84 8.46 -13.98
C GLN A 321 17.08 8.24 -15.27
N GLU A 322 15.84 7.75 -15.20
CA GLU A 322 14.99 7.49 -16.37
C GLU A 322 14.39 8.75 -16.98
N LEU A 323 14.15 9.78 -16.14
CA LEU A 323 13.52 11.04 -16.57
C LEU A 323 14.53 12.14 -16.96
N ASN A 324 15.83 11.92 -16.79
CA ASN A 324 16.90 12.82 -17.23
C ASN A 324 17.45 12.39 -18.60
#